data_afa9bb77868379aad3f1c21ddcd24bdc
#
_entry.id   afa9bb77868379aad3f1c21ddcd24bdc
#
_cell.length_a   1.000
_cell.length_b   1.000
_cell.length_c   1.000
_cell.angle_alpha   90.00
_cell.angle_beta   90.00
_cell.angle_gamma   90.00
#
_symmetry.space_group_name_H-M   'P 1'
#
loop_
_entity.id
_entity.type
_entity.pdbx_description
1 polymer ?
#
loop_
_entity_poly.entity_id
_entity_poly.type
_entity_poly.pdbx_seq_one_letter_code
_entity_poly.pdbx_strand_id
1 'polypeptide(L)'
;MIKKNVKIFGKGGRNMRKVYLDNIRWITVVLVVIYHVIYIFNGVVQHGIIGPFSNHQPQDTYQYIVYPWFMLLLFVVSGMSARYELVKRTEKEFIRVRTRKYLVPSTIGLLVFGWILGYYNMLISGAFDSLGNVPKPILFLIMAVSGLGPLWYVQMLWFFSLILVLIRKIEKDRFYNICSKANLLIIILLVIPVYGAAQILNTPIIVVYRFGIYGLGFLIGYFVFSHDEVMERLGKNWLLLSILALASCAAFMILYIGQPYPDHVVLDTIMCNVYAWFGTLGILAFMKKWGDFDNAFSKWMCQKSWGLYVFHYLMIAVSGWYLHSLCPFLAPVIVYLLVAIAAFAGSYLLYEIMSRIPFIKWCVLGIKKKELKSS
;
A
#
# COMPACT_ATOMS: atom_id res chain seq x y z
N MET A 1 -29.78 -27.30 -14.52
CA MET A 1 -29.31 -28.56 -13.93
C MET A 1 -27.85 -28.78 -14.33
N ILE A 2 -26.92 -28.63 -13.43
CA ILE A 2 -25.66 -29.38 -13.26
C ILE A 2 -24.94 -28.73 -12.06
N LYS A 3 -25.34 -29.19 -10.86
CA LYS A 3 -24.49 -29.10 -9.67
C LYS A 3 -23.49 -30.21 -9.81
N LYS A 4 -22.24 -29.94 -10.17
CA LYS A 4 -21.13 -30.88 -10.03
C LYS A 4 -20.25 -30.42 -8.87
N ASN A 5 -20.30 -31.24 -7.84
CA ASN A 5 -19.50 -31.28 -6.63
C ASN A 5 -18.01 -31.00 -6.90
N VAL A 6 -17.50 -29.90 -6.39
CA VAL A 6 -16.08 -29.75 -6.07
C VAL A 6 -15.94 -30.09 -4.60
N LYS A 7 -15.71 -31.38 -4.30
CA LYS A 7 -15.17 -31.83 -3.03
C LYS A 7 -13.68 -31.49 -3.02
N ILE A 8 -13.31 -30.31 -2.55
CA ILE A 8 -11.95 -30.00 -2.12
C ILE A 8 -12.07 -29.27 -0.79
N PHE A 9 -12.40 -30.01 0.27
CA PHE A 9 -12.11 -29.61 1.65
C PHE A 9 -11.84 -30.86 2.46
N GLY A 10 -10.60 -31.02 2.90
CA GLY A 10 -10.25 -31.96 3.95
C GLY A 10 -11.16 -31.71 5.16
N LYS A 11 -11.64 -32.79 5.78
CA LYS A 11 -12.48 -32.78 6.98
C LYS A 11 -11.79 -31.95 8.08
N GLY A 12 -12.39 -30.82 8.52
CA GLY A 12 -11.98 -30.13 9.74
C GLY A 12 -11.71 -28.63 9.66
N GLY A 13 -11.90 -27.97 8.51
CA GLY A 13 -11.50 -26.56 8.37
C GLY A 13 -12.59 -25.56 8.78
N ARG A 14 -12.65 -25.12 10.04
CA ARG A 14 -13.00 -23.73 10.32
C ARG A 14 -12.09 -22.86 9.45
N ASN A 15 -12.68 -21.96 8.64
CA ASN A 15 -11.97 -20.99 7.79
C ASN A 15 -11.19 -20.05 8.74
N MET A 16 -10.01 -20.48 9.19
CA MET A 16 -9.21 -19.71 10.15
C MET A 16 -8.72 -18.44 9.45
N ARG A 17 -8.98 -17.31 10.07
CA ARG A 17 -8.41 -16.00 9.72
C ARG A 17 -6.90 -16.14 9.66
N LYS A 18 -6.27 -15.71 8.57
CA LYS A 18 -4.82 -15.71 8.43
C LYS A 18 -4.26 -14.49 9.16
N VAL A 19 -3.98 -14.64 10.45
CA VAL A 19 -3.60 -13.53 11.35
C VAL A 19 -2.32 -12.85 10.86
N TYR A 20 -1.32 -13.60 10.39
CA TYR A 20 -0.09 -13.02 9.86
C TYR A 20 -0.32 -12.06 8.68
N LEU A 21 -1.33 -12.28 7.81
CA LEU A 21 -1.65 -11.35 6.71
C LEU A 21 -2.24 -10.03 7.21
N ASP A 22 -3.07 -10.10 8.25
CA ASP A 22 -3.61 -8.90 8.88
C ASP A 22 -2.48 -8.13 9.57
N ASN A 23 -1.55 -8.84 10.22
CA ASN A 23 -0.36 -8.25 10.83
C ASN A 23 0.57 -7.61 9.79
N ILE A 24 0.83 -8.25 8.65
CA ILE A 24 1.57 -7.63 7.55
C ILE A 24 0.93 -6.30 7.14
N ARG A 25 -0.39 -6.24 6.98
CA ARG A 25 -1.08 -5.02 6.53
C ARG A 25 -0.90 -3.86 7.50
N TRP A 26 -1.21 -4.05 8.78
CA TRP A 26 -1.14 -2.93 9.71
C TRP A 26 0.31 -2.51 9.99
N ILE A 27 1.26 -3.45 10.05
CA ILE A 27 2.69 -3.15 10.19
C ILE A 27 3.16 -2.33 8.98
N THR A 28 2.81 -2.75 7.75
CA THR A 28 3.19 -2.01 6.55
C THR A 28 2.55 -0.62 6.52
N VAL A 29 1.30 -0.45 7.00
CA VAL A 29 0.69 0.89 7.13
C VAL A 29 1.49 1.77 8.09
N VAL A 30 1.97 1.23 9.22
CA VAL A 30 2.84 1.98 10.15
C VAL A 30 4.13 2.41 9.45
N LEU A 31 4.78 1.50 8.71
CA LEU A 31 5.99 1.82 7.94
C LEU A 31 5.73 2.90 6.87
N VAL A 32 4.56 2.85 6.22
CA VAL A 32 4.12 3.88 5.24
C VAL A 32 3.92 5.24 5.91
N VAL A 33 3.35 5.28 7.12
CA VAL A 33 3.19 6.55 7.87
C VAL A 33 4.56 7.14 8.20
N ILE A 34 5.48 6.33 8.75
CA ILE A 34 6.85 6.76 9.06
C ILE A 34 7.58 7.21 7.78
N TYR A 35 7.41 6.46 6.67
CA TYR A 35 7.96 6.82 5.37
C TYR A 35 7.52 8.24 4.95
N HIS A 36 6.23 8.56 5.05
CA HIS A 36 5.73 9.87 4.63
C HIS A 36 6.12 11.00 5.60
N VAL A 37 6.31 10.72 6.89
CA VAL A 37 6.85 11.69 7.86
C VAL A 37 8.27 12.11 7.47
N ILE A 38 9.09 11.15 7.02
CA ILE A 38 10.45 11.44 6.55
C ILE A 38 10.40 12.05 5.14
N TYR A 39 9.53 11.53 4.26
CA TYR A 39 9.41 11.95 2.87
C TYR A 39 9.16 13.46 2.71
N ILE A 40 8.31 14.04 3.55
CA ILE A 40 7.91 15.45 3.37
C ILE A 40 9.08 16.43 3.61
N PHE A 41 10.13 15.99 4.30
CA PHE A 41 11.36 16.75 4.55
C PHE A 41 12.60 16.12 3.87
N ASN A 42 12.41 15.29 2.85
CA ASN A 42 13.47 14.55 2.17
C ASN A 42 14.45 15.48 1.44
N GLY A 43 15.72 15.11 1.40
CA GLY A 43 16.78 15.86 0.71
C GLY A 43 17.08 15.40 -0.71
N VAL A 44 16.45 14.32 -1.17
CA VAL A 44 16.78 13.67 -2.45
C VAL A 44 15.68 13.85 -3.50
N VAL A 45 14.41 13.92 -3.08
CA VAL A 45 13.24 14.10 -3.96
C VAL A 45 13.06 15.58 -4.27
N GLN A 46 12.75 15.91 -5.53
CA GLN A 46 12.69 17.30 -5.98
C GLN A 46 11.30 17.95 -5.88
N HIS A 47 10.23 17.15 -5.83
CA HIS A 47 8.85 17.66 -5.90
C HIS A 47 7.94 17.08 -4.82
N GLY A 48 6.97 17.89 -4.41
CA GLY A 48 5.94 17.44 -3.46
C GLY A 48 6.41 17.33 -2.01
N ILE A 49 7.50 18.02 -1.67
CA ILE A 49 8.11 18.06 -0.33
C ILE A 49 8.20 19.50 0.17
N ILE A 50 8.23 19.67 1.50
CA ILE A 50 8.48 20.98 2.14
C ILE A 50 9.94 21.36 1.98
N GLY A 51 10.85 20.39 2.08
CA GLY A 51 12.28 20.54 1.89
C GLY A 51 13.11 20.03 3.05
N PRO A 52 14.41 19.76 2.82
CA PRO A 52 15.31 19.22 3.83
C PRO A 52 15.71 20.28 4.87
N PHE A 53 16.01 19.82 6.08
CA PHE A 53 16.60 20.66 7.13
C PHE A 53 18.10 20.83 6.99
N SER A 54 18.77 19.90 6.28
CA SER A 54 20.21 19.92 6.04
C SER A 54 20.58 19.12 4.80
N ASN A 55 21.79 19.36 4.27
CA ASN A 55 22.32 18.62 3.12
C ASN A 55 22.60 17.14 3.40
N HIS A 56 22.76 16.77 4.68
CA HIS A 56 22.98 15.40 5.11
C HIS A 56 21.94 14.99 6.14
N GLN A 57 21.04 14.12 5.73
CA GLN A 57 19.92 13.64 6.54
C GLN A 57 19.97 12.10 6.62
N PRO A 58 20.62 11.52 7.65
CA PRO A 58 20.72 10.06 7.81
C PRO A 58 19.37 9.35 7.82
N GLN A 59 18.31 10.02 8.29
CA GLN A 59 16.95 9.48 8.30
C GLN A 59 16.40 9.21 6.90
N ASP A 60 16.88 9.85 5.84
CA ASP A 60 16.48 9.58 4.46
C ASP A 60 16.86 8.16 4.03
N THR A 61 17.83 7.53 4.68
CA THR A 61 18.20 6.12 4.48
C THR A 61 17.03 5.17 4.67
N TYR A 62 16.10 5.49 5.59
CA TYR A 62 14.88 4.69 5.81
C TYR A 62 14.06 4.50 4.54
N GLN A 63 14.01 5.47 3.68
CA GLN A 63 13.24 5.44 2.44
C GLN A 63 13.81 4.43 1.45
N TYR A 64 15.14 4.33 1.35
CA TYR A 64 15.81 3.31 0.52
C TYR A 64 15.56 1.90 1.05
N ILE A 65 15.43 1.75 2.38
CA ILE A 65 15.13 0.44 3.00
C ILE A 65 13.71 -0.01 2.71
N VAL A 66 12.71 0.88 2.71
CA VAL A 66 11.31 0.44 2.64
C VAL A 66 10.68 0.59 1.26
N TYR A 67 11.04 1.63 0.49
CA TYR A 67 10.33 2.02 -0.72
C TYR A 67 10.26 0.93 -1.80
N PRO A 68 11.34 0.19 -2.14
CA PRO A 68 11.29 -0.77 -3.25
C PRO A 68 10.27 -1.89 -3.09
N TRP A 69 10.06 -2.40 -1.87
CA TRP A 69 9.26 -3.61 -1.64
C TRP A 69 7.87 -3.38 -0.99
N PHE A 70 7.68 -2.30 -0.21
CA PHE A 70 6.49 -2.18 0.65
C PHE A 70 5.17 -2.13 -0.13
N MET A 71 5.13 -1.46 -1.28
CA MET A 71 3.93 -1.42 -2.11
C MET A 71 3.72 -2.75 -2.86
N LEU A 72 4.79 -3.36 -3.39
CA LEU A 72 4.71 -4.67 -4.02
C LEU A 72 4.15 -5.72 -3.03
N LEU A 73 4.65 -5.74 -1.79
CA LEU A 73 4.15 -6.59 -0.72
C LEU A 73 2.65 -6.39 -0.47
N LEU A 74 2.19 -5.14 -0.39
CA LEU A 74 0.76 -4.85 -0.18
C LEU A 74 -0.11 -5.33 -1.34
N PHE A 75 0.35 -5.23 -2.59
CA PHE A 75 -0.37 -5.77 -3.74
C PHE A 75 -0.40 -7.30 -3.71
N VAL A 76 0.69 -7.97 -3.38
CA VAL A 76 0.75 -9.42 -3.20
C VAL A 76 -0.25 -9.88 -2.12
N VAL A 77 -0.21 -9.29 -0.94
CA VAL A 77 -1.12 -9.61 0.18
C VAL A 77 -2.59 -9.33 -0.19
N SER A 78 -2.84 -8.30 -1.01
CA SER A 78 -4.19 -8.00 -1.49
C SER A 78 -4.69 -9.00 -2.52
N GLY A 79 -3.80 -9.55 -3.36
CA GLY A 79 -4.10 -10.65 -4.26
C GLY A 79 -4.47 -11.94 -3.51
N MET A 80 -3.70 -12.32 -2.49
CA MET A 80 -4.04 -13.44 -1.60
C MET A 80 -5.43 -13.27 -0.99
N SER A 81 -5.73 -12.07 -0.51
CA SER A 81 -7.02 -11.74 0.10
C SER A 81 -8.16 -11.80 -0.91
N ALA A 82 -7.91 -11.40 -2.16
CA ALA A 82 -8.89 -11.49 -3.23
C ALA A 82 -9.32 -12.95 -3.48
N ARG A 83 -8.38 -13.91 -3.40
CA ARG A 83 -8.70 -15.34 -3.49
C ARG A 83 -9.61 -15.77 -2.36
N TYR A 84 -9.29 -15.45 -1.11
CA TYR A 84 -10.09 -15.82 0.06
C TYR A 84 -11.48 -15.18 0.07
N GLU A 85 -11.61 -13.96 -0.48
CA GLU A 85 -12.91 -13.30 -0.64
C GLU A 85 -13.76 -13.97 -1.73
N LEU A 86 -13.15 -14.32 -2.89
CA LEU A 86 -13.86 -14.90 -4.03
C LEU A 86 -14.30 -16.36 -3.81
N VAL A 87 -13.71 -17.07 -2.86
CA VAL A 87 -14.22 -18.37 -2.40
C VAL A 87 -15.54 -18.22 -1.62
N LYS A 88 -15.73 -17.08 -0.96
CA LYS A 88 -16.89 -16.83 -0.07
C LYS A 88 -18.01 -16.03 -0.73
N ARG A 89 -17.74 -15.34 -1.83
CA ARG A 89 -18.65 -14.38 -2.47
C ARG A 89 -18.74 -14.64 -3.97
N THR A 90 -19.89 -14.26 -4.54
CA THR A 90 -20.02 -14.17 -6.00
C THR A 90 -19.14 -13.04 -6.55
N GLU A 91 -18.75 -13.13 -7.82
CA GLU A 91 -17.96 -12.09 -8.51
C GLU A 91 -18.64 -10.72 -8.44
N LYS A 92 -19.98 -10.68 -8.61
CA LYS A 92 -20.78 -9.45 -8.52
C LYS A 92 -20.72 -8.82 -7.11
N GLU A 93 -20.81 -9.63 -6.07
CA GLU A 93 -20.69 -9.16 -4.68
C GLU A 93 -19.29 -8.69 -4.36
N PHE A 94 -18.27 -9.41 -4.84
CA PHE A 94 -16.87 -9.04 -4.70
C PHE A 94 -16.59 -7.66 -5.29
N ILE A 95 -16.96 -7.41 -6.56
CA ILE A 95 -16.80 -6.12 -7.21
C ILE A 95 -17.59 -5.03 -6.49
N ARG A 96 -18.84 -5.28 -6.10
CA ARG A 96 -19.67 -4.32 -5.35
C ARG A 96 -19.01 -3.88 -4.04
N VAL A 97 -18.43 -4.83 -3.29
CA VAL A 97 -17.75 -4.53 -2.05
C VAL A 97 -16.47 -3.71 -2.31
N ARG A 98 -15.69 -4.07 -3.32
CA ARG A 98 -14.45 -3.36 -3.68
C ARG A 98 -14.72 -1.98 -4.26
N THR A 99 -15.76 -1.82 -5.08
CA THR A 99 -16.20 -0.50 -5.55
C THR A 99 -16.50 0.43 -4.37
N ARG A 100 -17.26 -0.04 -3.40
CA ARG A 100 -17.57 0.76 -2.22
C ARG A 100 -16.33 1.05 -1.36
N LYS A 101 -15.47 0.05 -1.13
CA LYS A 101 -14.29 0.19 -0.24
C LYS A 101 -13.15 0.98 -0.86
N TYR A 102 -12.97 0.93 -2.16
CA TYR A 102 -11.77 1.42 -2.84
C TYR A 102 -12.09 2.58 -3.81
N LEU A 103 -13.05 2.39 -4.71
CA LEU A 103 -13.36 3.41 -5.71
C LEU A 103 -14.09 4.62 -5.09
N VAL A 104 -15.07 4.39 -4.24
CA VAL A 104 -15.85 5.50 -3.63
C VAL A 104 -14.95 6.44 -2.82
N PRO A 105 -14.07 5.98 -1.90
CA PRO A 105 -13.14 6.88 -1.20
C PRO A 105 -12.17 7.61 -2.11
N SER A 106 -11.68 6.95 -3.15
CA SER A 106 -10.69 7.52 -4.09
C SER A 106 -11.30 8.30 -5.26
N THR A 107 -12.60 8.56 -5.25
CA THR A 107 -13.32 9.40 -6.21
C THR A 107 -14.27 10.37 -5.51
N ILE A 108 -15.43 9.91 -5.05
CA ILE A 108 -16.41 10.74 -4.33
C ILE A 108 -15.78 11.31 -3.04
N GLY A 109 -14.98 10.51 -2.32
CA GLY A 109 -14.29 10.96 -1.12
C GLY A 109 -13.30 12.09 -1.38
N LEU A 110 -12.70 12.17 -2.56
CA LEU A 110 -11.82 13.28 -2.95
C LEU A 110 -12.59 14.60 -3.07
N LEU A 111 -13.77 14.58 -3.67
CA LEU A 111 -14.62 15.77 -3.80
C LEU A 111 -15.17 16.24 -2.45
N VAL A 112 -15.47 15.29 -1.54
CA VAL A 112 -16.07 15.63 -0.23
C VAL A 112 -15.02 16.06 0.78
N PHE A 113 -13.85 15.42 0.79
CA PHE A 113 -12.84 15.61 1.83
C PHE A 113 -11.40 15.72 1.30
N GLY A 114 -11.05 15.02 0.22
CA GLY A 114 -9.68 14.95 -0.30
C GLY A 114 -9.13 16.29 -0.78
N TRP A 115 -9.98 17.24 -1.19
CA TRP A 115 -9.58 18.58 -1.61
C TRP A 115 -8.80 19.33 -0.51
N ILE A 116 -9.00 19.00 0.77
CA ILE A 116 -8.26 19.59 1.88
C ILE A 116 -6.78 19.20 1.79
N LEU A 117 -6.48 17.91 1.57
CA LEU A 117 -5.11 17.48 1.32
C LEU A 117 -4.55 18.10 0.04
N GLY A 118 -5.37 18.19 -1.02
CA GLY A 118 -4.97 18.81 -2.27
C GLY A 118 -4.59 20.27 -2.13
N TYR A 119 -5.29 21.02 -1.29
CA TYR A 119 -4.94 22.41 -0.95
C TYR A 119 -3.52 22.48 -0.37
N TYR A 120 -3.18 21.64 0.62
CA TYR A 120 -1.84 21.62 1.21
C TYR A 120 -0.77 21.11 0.24
N ASN A 121 -1.08 20.12 -0.61
CA ASN A 121 -0.16 19.66 -1.65
C ASN A 121 0.18 20.80 -2.63
N MET A 122 -0.82 21.61 -3.01
CA MET A 122 -0.62 22.77 -3.88
C MET A 122 0.15 23.90 -3.19
N LEU A 123 -0.07 24.12 -1.89
CA LEU A 123 0.75 25.07 -1.10
C LEU A 123 2.22 24.62 -1.06
N ILE A 124 2.45 23.34 -0.74
CA ILE A 124 3.81 22.78 -0.62
C ILE A 124 4.56 22.81 -1.95
N SER A 125 3.86 22.56 -3.06
CA SER A 125 4.47 22.56 -4.40
C SER A 125 4.58 23.95 -5.04
N GLY A 126 4.05 25.02 -4.43
CA GLY A 126 3.99 26.35 -5.04
C GLY A 126 3.04 26.44 -6.24
N ALA A 127 2.14 25.46 -6.43
CA ALA A 127 1.27 25.40 -7.61
C ALA A 127 0.27 26.57 -7.69
N PHE A 128 -0.08 27.19 -6.56
CA PHE A 128 -0.99 28.34 -6.56
C PHE A 128 -0.42 29.55 -7.30
N ASP A 129 0.90 29.72 -7.34
CA ASP A 129 1.55 30.85 -8.03
C ASP A 129 1.32 30.81 -9.55
N SER A 130 1.20 29.60 -10.12
CA SER A 130 0.95 29.39 -11.54
C SER A 130 -0.55 29.37 -11.93
N LEU A 131 -1.47 29.30 -10.95
CA LEU A 131 -2.90 29.10 -11.16
C LEU A 131 -3.76 30.35 -10.85
N GLY A 132 -3.16 31.53 -10.77
CA GLY A 132 -3.82 32.78 -10.33
C GLY A 132 -5.10 33.16 -11.09
N ASN A 133 -5.26 32.78 -12.35
CA ASN A 133 -6.42 33.11 -13.19
C ASN A 133 -7.40 31.94 -13.41
N VAL A 134 -7.23 30.83 -12.71
CA VAL A 134 -8.10 29.65 -12.86
C VAL A 134 -9.44 29.89 -12.14
N PRO A 135 -10.60 29.66 -12.81
CA PRO A 135 -11.91 29.78 -12.17
C PRO A 135 -12.03 28.89 -10.91
N LYS A 136 -12.64 29.41 -9.85
CA LYS A 136 -12.79 28.70 -8.55
C LYS A 136 -13.32 27.28 -8.64
N PRO A 137 -14.34 26.94 -9.47
CA PRO A 137 -14.80 25.56 -9.61
C PRO A 137 -13.74 24.62 -10.19
N ILE A 138 -12.94 25.09 -11.16
CA ILE A 138 -11.84 24.31 -11.75
C ILE A 138 -10.71 24.15 -10.73
N LEU A 139 -10.36 25.21 -10.01
CA LEU A 139 -9.38 25.14 -8.91
C LEU A 139 -9.79 24.12 -7.85
N PHE A 140 -11.07 24.10 -7.47
CA PHE A 140 -11.58 23.07 -6.55
C PHE A 140 -11.39 21.64 -7.09
N LEU A 141 -11.65 21.39 -8.38
CA LEU A 141 -11.43 20.07 -8.98
C LEU A 141 -9.94 19.70 -9.02
N ILE A 142 -9.05 20.67 -9.31
CA ILE A 142 -7.61 20.48 -9.24
C ILE A 142 -7.19 20.09 -7.82
N MET A 143 -7.65 20.81 -6.81
CA MET A 143 -7.39 20.46 -5.41
C MET A 143 -7.93 19.06 -5.07
N ALA A 144 -9.13 18.70 -5.49
CA ALA A 144 -9.69 17.37 -5.22
C ALA A 144 -8.82 16.26 -5.83
N VAL A 145 -8.35 16.42 -7.06
CA VAL A 145 -7.45 15.45 -7.72
C VAL A 145 -6.07 15.42 -7.05
N SER A 146 -5.49 16.58 -6.74
CA SER A 146 -4.21 16.69 -6.02
C SER A 146 -4.26 16.07 -4.62
N GLY A 147 -5.47 15.96 -4.05
CA GLY A 147 -5.72 15.32 -2.76
C GLY A 147 -5.78 13.79 -2.79
N LEU A 148 -5.48 13.16 -3.91
CA LEU A 148 -5.48 11.70 -4.04
C LEU A 148 -4.53 11.03 -3.02
N GLY A 149 -3.33 11.60 -2.84
CA GLY A 149 -2.36 11.11 -1.87
C GLY A 149 -2.24 9.56 -1.87
N PRO A 150 -2.24 8.91 -0.72
CA PRO A 150 -2.09 7.45 -0.63
C PRO A 150 -3.22 6.64 -1.28
N LEU A 151 -4.36 7.25 -1.60
CA LEU A 151 -5.54 6.54 -2.15
C LEU A 151 -5.32 6.00 -3.58
N TRP A 152 -4.23 6.38 -4.27
CA TRP A 152 -3.84 5.79 -5.55
C TRP A 152 -3.75 4.26 -5.49
N TYR A 153 -3.24 3.71 -4.38
CA TYR A 153 -3.13 2.27 -4.18
C TYR A 153 -4.49 1.56 -4.22
N VAL A 154 -5.51 2.10 -3.56
CA VAL A 154 -6.85 1.47 -3.56
C VAL A 154 -7.57 1.62 -4.89
N GLN A 155 -7.28 2.68 -5.68
CA GLN A 155 -7.74 2.77 -7.07
C GLN A 155 -7.18 1.63 -7.90
N MET A 156 -5.86 1.40 -7.81
CA MET A 156 -5.22 0.28 -8.52
C MET A 156 -5.77 -1.07 -8.05
N LEU A 157 -6.03 -1.27 -6.77
CA LEU A 157 -6.65 -2.49 -6.25
C LEU A 157 -8.05 -2.72 -6.83
N TRP A 158 -8.83 -1.67 -7.00
CA TRP A 158 -10.14 -1.78 -7.65
C TRP A 158 -9.98 -2.18 -9.12
N PHE A 159 -9.09 -1.54 -9.85
CA PHE A 159 -8.79 -1.84 -11.24
C PHE A 159 -8.31 -3.29 -11.42
N PHE A 160 -7.33 -3.73 -10.63
CA PHE A 160 -6.85 -5.12 -10.68
C PHE A 160 -7.92 -6.14 -10.26
N SER A 161 -8.88 -5.75 -9.44
CA SER A 161 -10.01 -6.62 -9.08
C SER A 161 -10.94 -6.87 -10.27
N LEU A 162 -11.15 -5.88 -11.15
CA LEU A 162 -11.89 -6.05 -12.39
C LEU A 162 -11.16 -7.00 -13.34
N ILE A 163 -9.87 -6.76 -13.55
CA ILE A 163 -9.01 -7.62 -14.41
C ILE A 163 -9.02 -9.07 -13.88
N LEU A 164 -8.89 -9.26 -12.56
CA LEU A 164 -8.92 -10.59 -11.94
C LEU A 164 -10.21 -11.33 -12.23
N VAL A 165 -11.38 -10.67 -12.14
CA VAL A 165 -12.67 -11.31 -12.44
C VAL A 165 -12.74 -11.74 -13.91
N LEU A 166 -12.17 -10.93 -14.84
CA LEU A 166 -12.11 -11.30 -16.26
C LEU A 166 -11.17 -12.50 -16.47
N ILE A 167 -9.97 -12.50 -15.86
CA ILE A 167 -9.03 -13.61 -15.94
C ILE A 167 -9.67 -14.90 -15.41
N ARG A 168 -10.37 -14.85 -14.29
CA ARG A 168 -11.01 -16.04 -13.71
C ARG A 168 -12.05 -16.71 -14.62
N LYS A 169 -12.80 -15.93 -15.38
CA LYS A 169 -13.78 -16.48 -16.33
C LYS A 169 -13.13 -17.35 -17.42
N ILE A 170 -11.91 -16.99 -17.82
CA ILE A 170 -11.13 -17.70 -18.84
C ILE A 170 -10.37 -18.86 -18.21
N GLU A 171 -9.71 -18.62 -17.09
CA GLU A 171 -8.75 -19.52 -16.44
C GLU A 171 -9.43 -20.70 -15.74
N LYS A 172 -10.59 -20.51 -15.14
CA LYS A 172 -11.43 -21.54 -14.48
C LYS A 172 -10.67 -22.41 -13.47
N ASP A 173 -9.81 -21.80 -12.67
CA ASP A 173 -8.93 -22.42 -11.66
C ASP A 173 -7.90 -23.43 -12.23
N ARG A 174 -7.65 -23.48 -13.54
CA ARG A 174 -6.64 -24.37 -14.15
C ARG A 174 -5.23 -23.92 -13.81
N PHE A 175 -4.92 -22.67 -14.09
CA PHE A 175 -3.62 -22.09 -13.78
C PHE A 175 -3.40 -21.98 -12.27
N TYR A 176 -4.45 -21.62 -11.52
CA TYR A 176 -4.42 -21.63 -10.07
C TYR A 176 -3.92 -22.97 -9.51
N ASN A 177 -4.50 -24.10 -9.96
CA ASN A 177 -4.11 -25.42 -9.48
C ASN A 177 -2.67 -25.83 -9.88
N ILE A 178 -2.17 -25.33 -11.02
CA ILE A 178 -0.75 -25.53 -11.40
C ILE A 178 0.17 -24.79 -10.44
N CYS A 179 -0.18 -23.56 -10.06
CA CYS A 179 0.63 -22.73 -9.17
C CYS A 179 0.79 -23.28 -7.74
N SER A 180 -0.09 -24.19 -7.29
CA SER A 180 0.07 -24.90 -6.00
C SER A 180 1.37 -25.70 -5.90
N LYS A 181 1.92 -26.14 -7.07
CA LYS A 181 3.15 -26.91 -7.17
C LYS A 181 4.41 -26.04 -7.17
N ALA A 182 4.30 -24.70 -7.11
CA ALA A 182 5.45 -23.81 -7.14
C ALA A 182 6.42 -24.18 -6.00
N ASN A 183 7.62 -24.61 -6.34
CA ASN A 183 8.69 -24.87 -5.41
C ASN A 183 9.50 -23.59 -5.12
N LEU A 184 10.45 -23.64 -4.18
CA LEU A 184 11.24 -22.48 -3.79
C LEU A 184 12.02 -21.87 -4.96
N LEU A 185 12.57 -22.71 -5.85
CA LEU A 185 13.33 -22.24 -7.01
C LEU A 185 12.43 -21.43 -7.96
N ILE A 186 11.23 -21.95 -8.28
CA ILE A 186 10.25 -21.23 -9.10
C ILE A 186 9.91 -19.89 -8.45
N ILE A 187 9.66 -19.86 -7.13
CA ILE A 187 9.32 -18.63 -6.40
C ILE A 187 10.46 -17.61 -6.48
N ILE A 188 11.71 -18.04 -6.34
CA ILE A 188 12.88 -17.17 -6.50
C ILE A 188 12.96 -16.65 -7.94
N LEU A 189 12.80 -17.52 -8.94
CA LEU A 189 12.88 -17.15 -10.36
C LEU A 189 11.74 -16.23 -10.82
N LEU A 190 10.66 -16.08 -10.06
CA LEU A 190 9.64 -15.05 -10.34
C LEU A 190 10.21 -13.62 -10.31
N VAL A 191 11.43 -13.40 -9.83
CA VAL A 191 12.14 -12.12 -9.98
C VAL A 191 12.26 -11.71 -11.45
N ILE A 192 12.39 -12.68 -12.38
CA ILE A 192 12.51 -12.40 -13.82
C ILE A 192 11.23 -11.76 -14.39
N PRO A 193 10.05 -12.39 -14.29
CA PRO A 193 8.83 -11.73 -14.74
C PRO A 193 8.48 -10.47 -13.92
N VAL A 194 8.87 -10.37 -12.63
CA VAL A 194 8.71 -9.14 -11.84
C VAL A 194 9.53 -8.00 -12.43
N TYR A 195 10.80 -8.23 -12.78
CA TYR A 195 11.63 -7.26 -13.48
C TYR A 195 11.03 -6.87 -14.84
N GLY A 196 10.62 -7.84 -15.65
CA GLY A 196 9.97 -7.58 -16.94
C GLY A 196 8.69 -6.75 -16.80
N ALA A 197 7.85 -7.05 -15.79
CA ALA A 197 6.66 -6.28 -15.52
C ALA A 197 6.95 -4.85 -15.02
N ALA A 198 8.09 -4.64 -14.37
CA ALA A 198 8.53 -3.31 -13.95
C ALA A 198 8.91 -2.40 -15.13
N GLN A 199 9.17 -2.96 -16.30
CA GLN A 199 9.53 -2.19 -17.51
C GLN A 199 8.31 -1.74 -18.32
N ILE A 200 7.11 -2.22 -17.99
CA ILE A 200 5.91 -1.97 -18.79
C ILE A 200 4.80 -1.30 -17.99
N LEU A 201 3.93 -0.57 -18.71
CA LEU A 201 2.73 0.06 -18.15
C LEU A 201 3.04 1.01 -16.98
N ASN A 202 4.18 1.69 -17.04
CA ASN A 202 4.54 2.77 -16.13
C ASN A 202 3.97 4.09 -16.66
N THR A 203 3.43 4.93 -15.76
CA THR A 203 2.95 6.26 -16.16
C THR A 203 4.10 7.27 -16.08
N PRO A 204 4.33 8.08 -17.14
CA PRO A 204 5.49 8.98 -17.18
C PRO A 204 5.36 10.17 -16.22
N ILE A 205 4.14 10.60 -15.89
CA ILE A 205 3.90 11.81 -15.09
C ILE A 205 3.73 11.48 -13.60
N ILE A 206 3.02 10.38 -13.30
CA ILE A 206 2.71 9.98 -11.92
C ILE A 206 3.40 8.65 -11.63
N VAL A 207 4.65 8.73 -11.18
CA VAL A 207 5.57 7.60 -11.03
C VAL A 207 5.03 6.46 -10.17
N VAL A 208 4.14 6.75 -9.21
CA VAL A 208 3.54 5.71 -8.35
C VAL A 208 2.62 4.74 -9.10
N TYR A 209 2.08 5.10 -10.28
CA TYR A 209 1.24 4.21 -11.08
C TYR A 209 2.08 3.28 -11.98
N ARG A 210 2.63 2.24 -11.36
CA ARG A 210 3.39 1.16 -12.02
C ARG A 210 2.49 -0.07 -12.20
N PHE A 211 1.61 -0.01 -13.21
CA PHE A 211 0.58 -1.03 -13.41
C PHE A 211 1.15 -2.43 -13.67
N GLY A 212 2.28 -2.53 -14.38
CA GLY A 212 2.90 -3.82 -14.69
C GLY A 212 3.33 -4.57 -13.43
N ILE A 213 4.26 -4.01 -12.67
CA ILE A 213 4.81 -4.68 -11.48
C ILE A 213 3.76 -4.91 -10.38
N TYR A 214 2.90 -3.93 -10.12
CA TYR A 214 1.89 -4.07 -9.07
C TYR A 214 0.75 -4.99 -9.48
N GLY A 215 0.35 -4.98 -10.76
CA GLY A 215 -0.62 -5.92 -11.31
C GLY A 215 -0.11 -7.35 -11.26
N LEU A 216 1.15 -7.57 -11.67
CA LEU A 216 1.78 -8.88 -11.57
C LEU A 216 1.90 -9.33 -10.10
N GLY A 217 2.34 -8.45 -9.19
CA GLY A 217 2.40 -8.74 -7.75
C GLY A 217 1.04 -9.17 -7.19
N PHE A 218 -0.04 -8.45 -7.55
CA PHE A 218 -1.40 -8.81 -7.17
C PHE A 218 -1.82 -10.19 -7.72
N LEU A 219 -1.50 -10.49 -8.98
CA LEU A 219 -1.82 -11.79 -9.59
C LEU A 219 -0.97 -12.92 -8.98
N ILE A 220 0.32 -12.71 -8.71
CA ILE A 220 1.16 -13.69 -8.01
C ILE A 220 0.59 -13.95 -6.60
N GLY A 221 0.16 -12.92 -5.90
CA GLY A 221 -0.53 -13.07 -4.62
C GLY A 221 -1.76 -13.97 -4.73
N TYR A 222 -2.59 -13.75 -5.76
CA TYR A 222 -3.79 -14.52 -6.00
C TYR A 222 -3.50 -15.97 -6.42
N PHE A 223 -2.62 -16.18 -7.41
CA PHE A 223 -2.41 -17.47 -8.04
C PHE A 223 -1.39 -18.35 -7.31
N VAL A 224 -0.36 -17.75 -6.70
CA VAL A 224 0.77 -18.50 -6.11
C VAL A 224 0.69 -18.50 -4.58
N PHE A 225 0.72 -17.32 -3.94
CA PHE A 225 0.84 -17.23 -2.48
C PHE A 225 -0.47 -17.45 -1.71
N SER A 226 -1.60 -17.55 -2.37
CA SER A 226 -2.85 -17.94 -1.71
C SER A 226 -2.95 -19.45 -1.40
N HIS A 227 -2.00 -20.28 -1.88
CA HIS A 227 -1.87 -21.68 -1.53
C HIS A 227 -1.15 -21.88 -0.22
N ASP A 228 -1.73 -22.63 0.71
CA ASP A 228 -1.15 -22.88 2.03
C ASP A 228 0.18 -23.64 1.93
N GLU A 229 0.28 -24.61 1.00
CA GLU A 229 1.49 -25.39 0.77
C GLU A 229 2.66 -24.52 0.30
N VAL A 230 2.39 -23.52 -0.55
CA VAL A 230 3.40 -22.56 -1.01
C VAL A 230 3.85 -21.67 0.15
N MET A 231 2.91 -21.16 0.93
CA MET A 231 3.24 -20.34 2.10
C MET A 231 4.00 -21.12 3.18
N GLU A 232 3.71 -22.40 3.37
CA GLU A 232 4.48 -23.23 4.29
C GLU A 232 5.92 -23.47 3.80
N ARG A 233 6.13 -23.64 2.48
CA ARG A 233 7.48 -23.69 1.91
C ARG A 233 8.26 -22.42 2.15
N LEU A 234 7.62 -21.24 1.97
CA LEU A 234 8.24 -19.95 2.32
C LEU A 234 8.61 -19.90 3.80
N GLY A 235 7.66 -20.21 4.69
CA GLY A 235 7.90 -20.18 6.12
C GLY A 235 9.01 -21.13 6.60
N LYS A 236 9.18 -22.29 5.95
CA LYS A 236 10.30 -23.20 6.22
C LYS A 236 11.65 -22.60 5.80
N ASN A 237 11.68 -21.79 4.77
CA ASN A 237 12.89 -21.17 4.22
C ASN A 237 13.04 -19.70 4.62
N TRP A 238 12.39 -19.27 5.70
CA TRP A 238 12.36 -17.87 6.12
C TRP A 238 13.74 -17.25 6.31
N LEU A 239 14.70 -18.02 6.88
CA LEU A 239 16.06 -17.53 7.13
C LEU A 239 16.79 -17.22 5.82
N LEU A 240 16.78 -18.16 4.86
CA LEU A 240 17.38 -17.96 3.54
C LEU A 240 16.80 -16.74 2.83
N LEU A 241 15.46 -16.63 2.81
CA LEU A 241 14.77 -15.53 2.15
C LEU A 241 15.03 -14.17 2.84
N SER A 242 15.16 -14.17 4.18
CA SER A 242 15.55 -12.98 4.94
C SER A 242 16.99 -12.56 4.65
N ILE A 243 17.92 -13.51 4.53
CA ILE A 243 19.33 -13.22 4.16
C ILE A 243 19.39 -12.63 2.74
N LEU A 244 18.65 -13.21 1.78
CA LEU A 244 18.58 -12.66 0.41
C LEU A 244 17.98 -11.25 0.39
N ALA A 245 16.94 -10.98 1.21
CA ALA A 245 16.36 -9.66 1.36
C ALA A 245 17.37 -8.65 1.93
N LEU A 246 18.11 -9.00 2.98
CA LEU A 246 19.12 -8.14 3.58
C LEU A 246 20.31 -7.89 2.65
N ALA A 247 20.80 -8.94 1.97
CA ALA A 247 21.88 -8.81 1.01
C ALA A 247 21.49 -7.92 -0.18
N SER A 248 20.27 -8.10 -0.72
CA SER A 248 19.77 -7.25 -1.81
C SER A 248 19.49 -5.81 -1.35
N CYS A 249 19.06 -5.61 -0.10
CA CYS A 249 18.94 -4.29 0.52
C CYS A 249 20.31 -3.57 0.58
N ALA A 250 21.33 -4.25 1.12
CA ALA A 250 22.66 -3.69 1.22
C ALA A 250 23.25 -3.33 -0.16
N ALA A 251 23.10 -4.23 -1.15
CA ALA A 251 23.53 -3.96 -2.52
C ALA A 251 22.78 -2.77 -3.15
N PHE A 252 21.47 -2.70 -2.96
CA PHE A 252 20.67 -1.57 -3.42
C PHE A 252 21.11 -0.24 -2.81
N MET A 253 21.34 -0.23 -1.50
CA MET A 253 21.81 0.97 -0.79
C MET A 253 23.20 1.42 -1.26
N ILE A 254 24.14 0.49 -1.43
CA ILE A 254 25.49 0.80 -1.93
C ILE A 254 25.44 1.46 -3.31
N LEU A 255 24.52 1.03 -4.16
CA LEU A 255 24.42 1.53 -5.54
C LEU A 255 23.64 2.84 -5.66
N TYR A 256 22.62 3.06 -4.83
CA TYR A 256 21.62 4.11 -5.08
C TYR A 256 21.39 5.10 -3.95
N ILE A 257 22.08 4.97 -2.80
CA ILE A 257 21.95 5.96 -1.72
C ILE A 257 22.37 7.35 -2.24
N GLY A 258 21.55 8.37 -1.97
CA GLY A 258 21.75 9.72 -2.47
C GLY A 258 21.16 9.99 -3.87
N GLN A 259 20.66 8.96 -4.59
CA GLN A 259 19.96 9.13 -5.85
C GLN A 259 18.44 9.23 -5.62
N PRO A 260 17.67 9.83 -6.56
CA PRO A 260 16.22 9.97 -6.44
C PRO A 260 15.52 8.60 -6.55
N TYR A 261 15.47 7.88 -5.46
CA TYR A 261 14.96 6.51 -5.35
C TYR A 261 13.52 6.30 -5.88
N PRO A 262 12.59 7.29 -5.88
CA PRO A 262 11.25 7.09 -6.43
C PRO A 262 11.17 7.33 -7.95
N ASP A 263 12.25 7.73 -8.61
CA ASP A 263 12.26 8.03 -10.03
C ASP A 263 12.51 6.78 -10.89
N HIS A 264 12.04 6.81 -12.14
CA HIS A 264 12.21 5.71 -13.10
C HIS A 264 13.66 5.28 -13.27
N VAL A 265 14.62 6.22 -13.22
CA VAL A 265 16.06 5.95 -13.34
C VAL A 265 16.53 4.91 -12.31
N VAL A 266 15.97 4.92 -11.10
CA VAL A 266 16.30 3.94 -10.05
C VAL A 266 15.31 2.79 -10.05
N LEU A 267 13.99 3.07 -10.17
CA LEU A 267 12.94 2.07 -10.06
C LEU A 267 12.97 0.99 -11.14
N ASP A 268 13.43 1.33 -12.35
CA ASP A 268 13.44 0.42 -13.48
C ASP A 268 14.74 -0.40 -13.56
N THR A 269 15.68 -0.20 -12.62
CA THR A 269 16.92 -0.96 -12.56
C THR A 269 16.70 -2.40 -12.11
N ILE A 270 17.58 -3.30 -12.56
CA ILE A 270 17.57 -4.71 -12.14
C ILE A 270 17.67 -4.81 -10.62
N MET A 271 18.61 -4.08 -10.00
CA MET A 271 18.88 -4.19 -8.57
C MET A 271 17.71 -3.72 -7.71
N CYS A 272 17.02 -2.65 -8.11
CA CYS A 272 15.82 -2.20 -7.42
C CYS A 272 14.71 -3.28 -7.44
N ASN A 273 14.49 -3.94 -8.57
CA ASN A 273 13.47 -4.97 -8.71
C ASN A 273 13.86 -6.30 -8.05
N VAL A 274 15.15 -6.64 -8.04
CA VAL A 274 15.69 -7.76 -7.25
C VAL A 274 15.43 -7.53 -5.77
N TYR A 275 15.74 -6.34 -5.26
CA TYR A 275 15.46 -6.00 -3.87
C TYR A 275 13.96 -5.91 -3.58
N ALA A 276 13.16 -5.35 -4.48
CA ALA A 276 11.70 -5.32 -4.32
C ALA A 276 11.12 -6.73 -4.16
N TRP A 277 11.60 -7.69 -4.96
CA TRP A 277 11.14 -9.07 -4.90
C TRP A 277 11.65 -9.80 -3.65
N PHE A 278 12.94 -9.79 -3.38
CA PHE A 278 13.48 -10.48 -2.20
C PHE A 278 13.04 -9.85 -0.89
N GLY A 279 12.88 -8.52 -0.81
CA GLY A 279 12.27 -7.85 0.32
C GLY A 279 10.84 -8.32 0.58
N THR A 280 10.04 -8.43 -0.48
CA THR A 280 8.67 -9.00 -0.41
C THR A 280 8.68 -10.45 0.07
N LEU A 281 9.55 -11.32 -0.49
CA LEU A 281 9.64 -12.72 -0.10
C LEU A 281 10.15 -12.90 1.33
N GLY A 282 11.18 -12.15 1.73
CA GLY A 282 11.75 -12.20 3.08
C GLY A 282 10.71 -11.87 4.14
N ILE A 283 9.94 -10.78 3.93
CA ILE A 283 8.89 -10.39 4.89
C ILE A 283 7.72 -11.38 4.87
N LEU A 284 7.26 -11.86 3.72
CA LEU A 284 6.21 -12.87 3.65
C LEU A 284 6.62 -14.16 4.39
N ALA A 285 7.85 -14.63 4.17
CA ALA A 285 8.37 -15.84 4.79
C ALA A 285 8.54 -15.67 6.31
N PHE A 286 9.13 -14.56 6.74
CA PHE A 286 9.30 -14.22 8.15
C PHE A 286 7.95 -14.12 8.87
N MET A 287 6.99 -13.39 8.31
CA MET A 287 5.68 -13.21 8.88
C MET A 287 4.84 -14.49 8.84
N LYS A 288 5.01 -15.37 7.84
CA LYS A 288 4.38 -16.70 7.84
C LYS A 288 4.91 -17.56 8.99
N LYS A 289 6.18 -17.42 9.36
CA LYS A 289 6.80 -18.18 10.44
C LYS A 289 6.49 -17.63 11.83
N TRP A 290 6.52 -16.29 11.98
CA TRP A 290 6.51 -15.63 13.29
C TRP A 290 5.37 -14.62 13.46
N GLY A 291 4.61 -14.34 12.40
CA GLY A 291 3.63 -13.26 12.37
C GLY A 291 2.23 -13.60 12.88
N ASP A 292 1.98 -14.82 13.35
CA ASP A 292 0.66 -15.25 13.85
C ASP A 292 0.38 -14.83 15.30
N PHE A 293 0.81 -13.61 15.70
CA PHE A 293 0.49 -13.06 17.01
C PHE A 293 -0.86 -12.32 16.98
N ASP A 294 -1.73 -12.63 17.96
CA ASP A 294 -3.12 -12.14 18.07
C ASP A 294 -3.38 -11.57 19.47
N ASN A 295 -2.64 -10.52 19.84
CA ASN A 295 -2.80 -9.80 21.10
C ASN A 295 -3.77 -8.61 20.99
N ALA A 296 -4.09 -7.96 22.11
CA ALA A 296 -5.02 -6.83 22.13
C ALA A 296 -4.57 -5.66 21.24
N PHE A 297 -3.26 -5.38 21.20
CA PHE A 297 -2.69 -4.32 20.36
C PHE A 297 -2.83 -4.62 18.87
N SER A 298 -2.47 -5.85 18.43
CA SER A 298 -2.60 -6.22 17.01
C SER A 298 -4.06 -6.21 16.55
N LYS A 299 -5.01 -6.65 17.40
CA LYS A 299 -6.45 -6.54 17.11
C LYS A 299 -6.90 -5.11 16.93
N TRP A 300 -6.48 -4.23 17.83
CA TRP A 300 -6.76 -2.80 17.75
C TRP A 300 -6.17 -2.18 16.50
N MET A 301 -4.91 -2.47 16.17
CA MET A 301 -4.24 -1.99 14.96
C MET A 301 -4.94 -2.49 13.68
N CYS A 302 -5.36 -3.75 13.62
CA CYS A 302 -6.11 -4.28 12.47
C CYS A 302 -7.42 -3.52 12.21
N GLN A 303 -8.08 -3.04 13.27
CA GLN A 303 -9.32 -2.25 13.16
C GLN A 303 -9.05 -0.80 12.75
N LYS A 304 -7.94 -0.20 13.23
CA LYS A 304 -7.66 1.24 13.08
C LYS A 304 -6.71 1.56 11.93
N SER A 305 -5.94 0.62 11.42
CA SER A 305 -4.95 0.85 10.36
C SER A 305 -5.56 1.41 9.07
N TRP A 306 -6.82 1.12 8.78
CA TRP A 306 -7.51 1.74 7.64
C TRP A 306 -7.67 3.25 7.81
N GLY A 307 -8.03 3.72 8.99
CA GLY A 307 -8.11 5.15 9.30
C GLY A 307 -6.75 5.82 9.24
N LEU A 308 -5.71 5.17 9.82
CA LEU A 308 -4.33 5.65 9.70
C LEU A 308 -3.93 5.80 8.23
N TYR A 309 -4.21 4.78 7.41
CA TYR A 309 -3.89 4.79 5.98
C TYR A 309 -4.58 5.95 5.22
N VAL A 310 -5.85 6.23 5.51
CA VAL A 310 -6.61 7.27 4.79
C VAL A 310 -6.18 8.68 5.16
N PHE A 311 -5.87 8.93 6.44
CA PHE A 311 -5.73 10.31 6.95
C PHE A 311 -4.28 10.73 7.24
N HIS A 312 -3.31 9.81 7.32
CA HIS A 312 -1.95 10.18 7.76
C HIS A 312 -1.30 11.27 6.91
N TYR A 313 -1.44 11.20 5.59
CA TYR A 313 -0.76 12.15 4.73
C TYR A 313 -1.35 13.56 4.82
N LEU A 314 -2.67 13.68 5.07
CA LEU A 314 -3.27 14.97 5.40
C LEU A 314 -2.67 15.54 6.68
N MET A 315 -2.58 14.73 7.73
CA MET A 315 -2.04 15.19 9.02
C MET A 315 -0.58 15.58 8.92
N ILE A 316 0.21 14.83 8.12
CA ILE A 316 1.62 15.14 7.82
C ILE A 316 1.74 16.45 7.06
N ALA A 317 0.97 16.63 5.99
CA ALA A 317 1.04 17.83 5.15
C ALA A 317 0.64 19.09 5.95
N VAL A 318 -0.45 19.02 6.71
CA VAL A 318 -0.92 20.13 7.56
C VAL A 318 0.09 20.48 8.64
N SER A 319 0.48 19.50 9.46
CA SER A 319 1.40 19.75 10.58
C SER A 319 2.80 20.14 10.09
N GLY A 320 3.30 19.48 9.05
CA GLY A 320 4.59 19.80 8.44
C GLY A 320 4.64 21.22 7.89
N TRP A 321 3.61 21.63 7.15
CA TRP A 321 3.50 22.97 6.61
C TRP A 321 3.51 24.05 7.71
N TYR A 322 2.66 23.91 8.73
CA TYR A 322 2.58 24.90 9.80
C TYR A 322 3.82 24.94 10.67
N LEU A 323 4.40 23.79 11.02
CA LEU A 323 5.62 23.76 11.82
C LEU A 323 6.81 24.37 11.07
N HIS A 324 6.94 24.07 9.77
CA HIS A 324 8.00 24.66 8.95
C HIS A 324 7.83 26.17 8.77
N SER A 325 6.59 26.65 8.52
CA SER A 325 6.34 28.05 8.22
C SER A 325 6.30 28.94 9.46
N LEU A 326 5.73 28.46 10.58
CA LEU A 326 5.49 29.30 11.77
C LEU A 326 6.53 29.06 12.88
N CYS A 327 7.22 27.94 12.86
CA CYS A 327 8.15 27.54 13.91
C CYS A 327 9.54 27.17 13.36
N PRO A 328 10.18 28.00 12.50
CA PRO A 328 11.47 27.67 11.87
C PRO A 328 12.61 27.58 12.88
N PHE A 329 12.39 28.01 14.13
CA PHE A 329 13.37 27.94 15.23
C PHE A 329 13.40 26.56 15.91
N LEU A 330 12.48 25.65 15.61
CA LEU A 330 12.45 24.33 16.21
C LEU A 330 13.56 23.44 15.64
N ALA A 331 14.20 22.67 16.51
CA ALA A 331 15.17 21.66 16.07
C ALA A 331 14.47 20.59 15.19
N PRO A 332 15.12 20.11 14.10
CA PRO A 332 14.54 19.15 13.17
C PRO A 332 13.92 17.90 13.85
N VAL A 333 14.59 17.36 14.86
CA VAL A 333 14.11 16.19 15.63
C VAL A 333 12.73 16.48 16.27
N ILE A 334 12.54 17.68 16.81
CA ILE A 334 11.27 18.08 17.42
C ILE A 334 10.20 18.17 16.33
N VAL A 335 10.51 18.74 15.17
CA VAL A 335 9.56 18.81 14.05
C VAL A 335 9.15 17.41 13.59
N TYR A 336 10.09 16.49 13.38
CA TYR A 336 9.79 15.08 13.04
C TYR A 336 8.90 14.41 14.07
N LEU A 337 9.16 14.59 15.37
CA LEU A 337 8.36 14.02 16.45
C LEU A 337 6.94 14.58 16.46
N LEU A 338 6.78 15.90 16.32
CA LEU A 338 5.48 16.55 16.32
C LEU A 338 4.66 16.14 15.08
N VAL A 339 5.29 16.06 13.90
CA VAL A 339 4.63 15.59 12.67
C VAL A 339 4.25 14.11 12.79
N ALA A 340 5.10 13.28 13.40
CA ALA A 340 4.76 11.88 13.64
C ALA A 340 3.58 11.75 14.63
N ILE A 341 3.57 12.51 15.72
CA ILE A 341 2.44 12.52 16.67
C ILE A 341 1.16 12.97 15.95
N ALA A 342 1.22 14.01 15.14
CA ALA A 342 0.08 14.47 14.35
C ALA A 342 -0.39 13.39 13.37
N ALA A 343 0.54 12.71 12.68
CA ALA A 343 0.23 11.64 11.74
C ALA A 343 -0.50 10.47 12.42
N PHE A 344 -0.03 9.99 13.56
CA PHE A 344 -0.64 8.85 14.25
C PHE A 344 -1.89 9.25 15.05
N ALA A 345 -1.76 10.18 15.98
CA ALA A 345 -2.87 10.60 16.86
C ALA A 345 -3.94 11.37 16.10
N GLY A 346 -3.55 12.31 15.23
CA GLY A 346 -4.48 13.08 14.42
C GLY A 346 -5.28 12.21 13.45
N SER A 347 -4.64 11.25 12.78
CA SER A 347 -5.34 10.30 11.90
C SER A 347 -6.31 9.41 12.66
N TYR A 348 -5.94 8.96 13.86
CA TYR A 348 -6.82 8.19 14.72
C TYR A 348 -8.05 9.02 15.13
N LEU A 349 -7.86 10.25 15.56
CA LEU A 349 -8.95 11.17 15.94
C LEU A 349 -9.86 11.48 14.77
N LEU A 350 -9.30 11.78 13.58
CA LEU A 350 -10.08 11.99 12.37
C LEU A 350 -10.91 10.74 12.01
N TYR A 351 -10.32 9.57 12.11
CA TYR A 351 -11.04 8.32 11.87
C TYR A 351 -12.22 8.14 12.83
N GLU A 352 -12.02 8.40 14.14
CA GLU A 352 -13.08 8.29 15.15
C GLU A 352 -14.23 9.28 14.86
N ILE A 353 -13.91 10.52 14.49
CA ILE A 353 -14.90 11.57 14.17
C ILE A 353 -15.65 11.19 12.88
N MET A 354 -14.91 10.94 11.79
CA MET A 354 -15.47 10.70 10.46
C MET A 354 -16.28 9.41 10.37
N SER A 355 -15.91 8.38 11.15
CA SER A 355 -16.65 7.12 11.21
C SER A 355 -18.03 7.23 11.87
N ARG A 356 -18.28 8.29 12.64
CA ARG A 356 -19.58 8.57 13.29
C ARG A 356 -20.57 9.28 12.38
N ILE A 357 -20.10 9.97 11.33
CA ILE A 357 -20.95 10.72 10.40
C ILE A 357 -21.33 9.79 9.24
N PRO A 358 -22.61 9.37 9.09
CA PRO A 358 -23.01 8.31 8.17
C PRO A 358 -22.63 8.53 6.70
N PHE A 359 -22.76 9.76 6.19
CA PHE A 359 -22.41 10.12 4.81
C PHE A 359 -20.88 10.08 4.61
N ILE A 360 -20.11 10.72 5.48
CA ILE A 360 -18.65 10.79 5.40
C ILE A 360 -18.04 9.38 5.58
N LYS A 361 -18.54 8.62 6.53
CA LYS A 361 -18.16 7.22 6.72
C LYS A 361 -18.32 6.40 5.43
N TRP A 362 -19.35 6.62 4.67
CA TRP A 362 -19.56 5.92 3.41
C TRP A 362 -18.65 6.45 2.30
N CYS A 363 -18.59 7.78 2.07
CA CYS A 363 -17.85 8.34 0.93
C CYS A 363 -16.34 8.42 1.16
N VAL A 364 -15.86 8.62 2.40
CA VAL A 364 -14.43 8.75 2.72
C VAL A 364 -13.81 7.43 3.17
N LEU A 365 -14.55 6.62 3.94
CA LEU A 365 -14.05 5.35 4.49
C LEU A 365 -14.57 4.09 3.78
N GLY A 366 -15.55 4.21 2.90
CA GLY A 366 -16.15 3.06 2.20
C GLY A 366 -16.88 2.07 3.11
N ILE A 367 -17.31 2.46 4.33
CA ILE A 367 -17.90 1.60 5.34
C ILE A 367 -19.44 1.69 5.32
N LYS A 368 -20.14 0.56 5.39
CA LYS A 368 -21.61 0.52 5.49
C LYS A 368 -22.12 0.86 6.89
N LYS A 369 -23.36 1.42 6.95
CA LYS A 369 -24.06 1.76 8.20
C LYS A 369 -24.26 0.57 9.15
N LYS A 370 -24.35 -0.67 8.63
CA LYS A 370 -24.64 -1.91 9.39
C LYS A 370 -23.39 -2.58 10.02
N GLU A 371 -22.18 -2.26 9.57
CA GLU A 371 -20.96 -2.95 10.01
C GLU A 371 -20.44 -2.49 11.40
N LEU A 372 -21.03 -1.42 11.97
CA LEU A 372 -20.71 -0.95 13.34
C LEU A 372 -21.49 -1.67 14.45
N LYS A 373 -22.48 -2.54 14.11
CA LYS A 373 -23.28 -3.25 15.14
C LYS A 373 -22.76 -4.65 15.46
N SER A 374 -21.66 -5.12 14.85
CA SER A 374 -21.13 -6.49 14.99
C SER A 374 -19.67 -6.54 15.48
N SER A 375 -19.23 -5.50 16.19
CA SER A 375 -17.92 -5.53 16.87
C SER A 375 -18.09 -5.43 18.38
#